data_83446a31d42f9cfb62614768238bc3f7
#
_entry.id   83446a31d42f9cfb62614768238bc3f7
#
_cell.length_a   1.000
_cell.length_b   1.000
_cell.length_c   1.000
_cell.angle_alpha   90.00
_cell.angle_beta   90.00
_cell.angle_gamma   90.00
#
_symmetry.space_group_name_H-M   'P 1'
#
loop_
_entity.id
_entity.type
_entity.pdbx_description
1 polymer ?
#
loop_
_entity_poly.entity_id
_entity_poly.type
_entity_poly.pdbx_seq_one_letter_code
_entity_poly.pdbx_strand_id
1 'polypeptide(L)'
;MCIRDRLYLGAMQSLFEAAMYSFVFLWTPALSPNEEIIPHGMIFATMMVACMIGSSIAGQLLAEKDLRPEKYMQYVFLASAASLSLPIFVNMLPFPQTAGNSITLEGQIIMLGFLVFEGLVGIFWPSMMKMRATYVPEEIRSTVMNCFRIPLNLFVCIVLYNVALFPLSAMFAMCTLFLIGAAYLQRKLEIITAVPQQTQSIP
;
A
#
# COMPACT_ATOMS: atom_id res chain seq x y z
N MET A 1 -18.18 -2.34 20.56
CA MET A 1 -17.09 -2.40 19.57
C MET A 1 -16.32 -3.70 19.75
N CYS A 2 -16.19 -4.53 18.72
CA CYS A 2 -15.70 -5.89 18.85
C CYS A 2 -14.16 -5.94 18.76
N ILE A 3 -13.53 -6.85 19.50
CA ILE A 3 -12.07 -7.12 19.42
C ILE A 3 -11.66 -7.44 17.97
N ARG A 4 -12.53 -8.12 17.23
CA ARG A 4 -12.36 -8.48 15.82
C ARG A 4 -12.12 -7.28 14.91
N ASP A 5 -12.80 -6.15 15.12
CA ASP A 5 -12.67 -4.95 14.26
C ASP A 5 -11.28 -4.33 14.42
N ARG A 6 -10.74 -4.36 15.64
CA ARG A 6 -9.38 -3.91 15.95
C ARG A 6 -8.31 -4.80 15.32
N LEU A 7 -8.57 -6.12 15.31
CA LEU A 7 -7.68 -7.10 14.67
C LEU A 7 -7.62 -6.89 13.16
N TYR A 8 -8.76 -6.67 12.49
CA TYR A 8 -8.78 -6.37 11.05
C TYR A 8 -8.02 -5.10 10.73
N LEU A 9 -8.22 -4.03 11.52
CA LEU A 9 -7.54 -2.76 11.31
C LEU A 9 -6.01 -2.90 11.48
N GLY A 10 -5.54 -3.57 12.53
CA GLY A 10 -4.12 -3.82 12.75
C GLY A 10 -3.49 -4.66 11.64
N ALA A 11 -4.17 -5.74 11.23
CA ALA A 11 -3.68 -6.63 10.21
C ALA A 11 -3.57 -5.94 8.84
N MET A 12 -4.62 -5.21 8.38
CA MET A 12 -4.56 -4.53 7.08
C MET A 12 -3.55 -3.39 7.06
N GLN A 13 -3.38 -2.64 8.15
CA GLN A 13 -2.33 -1.64 8.26
C GLN A 13 -0.95 -2.27 8.11
N SER A 14 -0.69 -3.36 8.82
CA SER A 14 0.61 -4.03 8.77
C SER A 14 0.91 -4.64 7.41
N LEU A 15 -0.09 -5.22 6.74
CA LEU A 15 0.06 -5.74 5.37
C LEU A 15 0.42 -4.63 4.38
N PHE A 16 -0.23 -3.47 4.48
CA PHE A 16 0.10 -2.32 3.64
C PHE A 16 1.50 -1.78 3.92
N GLU A 17 1.85 -1.62 5.19
CA GLU A 17 3.18 -1.17 5.62
C GLU A 17 4.29 -2.14 5.15
N ALA A 18 4.05 -3.46 5.20
CA ALA A 18 5.00 -4.44 4.72
C ALA A 18 5.23 -4.33 3.20
N ALA A 19 4.16 -4.13 2.42
CA ALA A 19 4.27 -3.89 0.98
C ALA A 19 5.03 -2.58 0.69
N MET A 20 4.71 -1.51 1.42
CA MET A 20 5.36 -0.21 1.28
C MET A 20 6.86 -0.27 1.62
N TYR A 21 7.24 -0.89 2.72
CA TYR A 21 8.65 -1.04 3.10
C TYR A 21 9.41 -1.92 2.11
N SER A 22 8.82 -2.99 1.63
CA SER A 22 9.43 -3.81 0.57
C SER A 22 9.63 -2.99 -0.71
N PHE A 23 8.62 -2.21 -1.11
CA PHE A 23 8.70 -1.33 -2.28
C PHE A 23 9.87 -0.35 -2.21
N VAL A 24 10.15 0.26 -1.04
CA VAL A 24 11.28 1.19 -0.86
C VAL A 24 12.63 0.55 -1.25
N PHE A 25 12.79 -0.74 -1.09
CA PHE A 25 14.01 -1.46 -1.52
C PHE A 25 13.95 -1.94 -2.98
N LEU A 26 12.75 -2.16 -3.51
CA LEU A 26 12.55 -2.79 -4.82
C LEU A 26 12.46 -1.80 -5.98
N TRP A 27 12.10 -0.53 -5.74
CA TRP A 27 11.89 0.42 -6.84
C TRP A 27 13.16 0.71 -7.64
N THR A 28 14.32 0.79 -6.99
CA THR A 28 15.60 1.06 -7.65
C THR A 28 15.99 -0.07 -8.61
N PRO A 29 16.10 -1.34 -8.19
CA PRO A 29 16.43 -2.43 -9.12
C PRO A 29 15.33 -2.69 -10.17
N ALA A 30 14.09 -2.28 -9.91
CA ALA A 30 13.01 -2.40 -10.89
C ALA A 30 13.13 -1.39 -12.05
N LEU A 31 13.68 -0.20 -11.79
CA LEU A 31 13.85 0.85 -12.79
C LEU A 31 15.21 0.82 -13.49
N SER A 32 16.20 0.11 -12.94
CA SER A 32 17.54 0.00 -13.51
C SER A 32 18.01 -1.47 -13.57
N PRO A 33 17.34 -2.34 -14.37
CA PRO A 33 17.68 -3.75 -14.46
C PRO A 33 19.08 -4.02 -15.06
N ASN A 34 19.60 -3.11 -15.86
CA ASN A 34 20.88 -3.23 -16.55
C ASN A 34 21.94 -2.24 -16.03
N GLU A 35 21.88 -1.82 -14.77
CA GLU A 35 22.77 -0.80 -14.18
C GLU A 35 22.74 0.55 -14.91
N GLU A 36 21.62 0.91 -15.49
CA GLU A 36 21.42 2.18 -16.17
C GLU A 36 21.59 3.35 -15.20
N ILE A 37 22.25 4.42 -15.64
CA ILE A 37 22.42 5.64 -14.85
C ILE A 37 21.12 6.42 -14.84
N ILE A 38 20.28 6.17 -13.85
CA ILE A 38 19.02 6.91 -13.66
C ILE A 38 19.18 7.99 -12.57
N PRO A 39 18.50 9.13 -12.68
CA PRO A 39 18.55 10.19 -11.68
C PRO A 39 17.70 9.83 -10.45
N HIS A 40 18.20 8.94 -9.60
CA HIS A 40 17.49 8.40 -8.42
C HIS A 40 16.88 9.50 -7.53
N GLY A 41 17.63 10.59 -7.28
CA GLY A 41 17.15 11.69 -6.44
C GLY A 41 15.94 12.41 -7.06
N MET A 42 15.92 12.57 -8.37
CA MET A 42 14.82 13.22 -9.11
C MET A 42 13.56 12.34 -9.12
N ILE A 43 13.74 11.03 -9.34
CA ILE A 43 12.67 10.04 -9.28
C ILE A 43 12.07 10.01 -7.88
N PHE A 44 12.91 9.93 -6.84
CA PHE A 44 12.43 9.94 -5.46
C PHE A 44 11.70 11.24 -5.11
N ALA A 45 12.21 12.40 -5.52
CA ALA A 45 11.53 13.68 -5.31
C ALA A 45 10.13 13.70 -5.97
N THR A 46 10.02 13.16 -7.18
CA THR A 46 8.74 13.06 -7.88
C THR A 46 7.76 12.12 -7.17
N MET A 47 8.24 11.01 -6.61
CA MET A 47 7.44 10.11 -5.77
C MET A 47 6.91 10.83 -4.52
N MET A 48 7.75 11.64 -3.86
CA MET A 48 7.33 12.42 -2.69
C MET A 48 6.26 13.46 -3.05
N VAL A 49 6.38 14.11 -4.21
CA VAL A 49 5.33 15.01 -4.72
C VAL A 49 4.02 14.26 -4.95
N ALA A 50 4.06 13.07 -5.53
CA ALA A 50 2.87 12.23 -5.70
C ALA A 50 2.23 11.86 -4.34
N CYS A 51 3.03 11.51 -3.35
CA CYS A 51 2.58 11.25 -1.97
C CYS A 51 1.91 12.50 -1.35
N MET A 52 2.47 13.69 -1.53
CA MET A 52 1.89 14.96 -1.04
C MET A 52 0.54 15.24 -1.71
N ILE A 53 0.42 15.02 -3.02
CA ILE A 53 -0.85 15.15 -3.75
C ILE A 53 -1.88 14.16 -3.18
N GLY A 54 -1.51 12.92 -2.98
CA GLY A 54 -2.36 11.90 -2.37
C GLY A 54 -2.85 12.30 -0.98
N SER A 55 -1.97 12.85 -0.14
CA SER A 55 -2.32 13.34 1.19
C SER A 55 -3.31 14.52 1.14
N SER A 56 -3.16 15.43 0.17
CA SER A 56 -4.11 16.52 -0.07
C SER A 56 -5.49 16.00 -0.49
N ILE A 57 -5.53 15.00 -1.37
CA ILE A 57 -6.78 14.32 -1.77
C ILE A 57 -7.43 13.66 -0.56
N ALA A 58 -6.65 12.98 0.29
CA ALA A 58 -7.18 12.39 1.52
C ALA A 58 -7.82 13.44 2.44
N GLY A 59 -7.21 14.62 2.57
CA GLY A 59 -7.77 15.73 3.33
C GLY A 59 -9.16 16.14 2.82
N GLN A 60 -9.34 16.22 1.51
CA GLN A 60 -10.64 16.51 0.90
C GLN A 60 -11.67 15.38 1.12
N LEU A 61 -11.25 14.12 0.91
CA LEU A 61 -12.11 12.96 1.14
C LEU A 61 -12.57 12.84 2.60
N LEU A 62 -11.71 13.18 3.56
CA LEU A 62 -12.03 13.16 4.98
C LEU A 62 -12.88 14.35 5.44
N ALA A 63 -12.87 15.45 4.69
CA ALA A 63 -13.74 16.61 4.94
C ALA A 63 -15.18 16.37 4.48
N GLU A 64 -15.40 15.47 3.53
CA GLU A 64 -16.72 15.11 3.02
C GLU A 64 -17.44 14.22 4.04
N LYS A 65 -18.60 14.72 4.55
CA LYS A 65 -19.34 14.06 5.64
C LYS A 65 -19.96 12.73 5.25
N ASP A 66 -20.28 12.54 3.97
CA ASP A 66 -20.96 11.35 3.47
C ASP A 66 -19.98 10.23 3.08
N LEU A 67 -18.68 10.55 2.99
CA LEU A 67 -17.66 9.61 2.54
C LEU A 67 -16.88 9.04 3.72
N ARG A 68 -17.24 7.82 4.12
CA ARG A 68 -16.53 7.12 5.20
C ARG A 68 -15.25 6.49 4.67
N PRO A 69 -14.12 6.57 5.42
CA PRO A 69 -12.85 5.93 5.02
C PRO A 69 -13.00 4.44 4.72
N GLU A 70 -13.91 3.75 5.41
CA GLU A 70 -14.15 2.32 5.24
C GLU A 70 -14.58 1.96 3.81
N LYS A 71 -15.28 2.85 3.11
CA LYS A 71 -15.78 2.59 1.76
C LYS A 71 -14.70 2.74 0.69
N TYR A 72 -13.88 3.79 0.76
CA TYR A 72 -12.90 4.05 -0.30
C TYR A 72 -11.55 3.35 -0.08
N MET A 73 -11.21 3.00 1.16
CA MET A 73 -9.94 2.35 1.46
C MET A 73 -9.77 0.99 0.78
N GLN A 74 -10.86 0.27 0.53
CA GLN A 74 -10.80 -0.96 -0.27
C GLN A 74 -10.27 -0.69 -1.68
N TYR A 75 -10.74 0.38 -2.31
CA TYR A 75 -10.28 0.77 -3.66
C TYR A 75 -8.83 1.25 -3.63
N VAL A 76 -8.42 1.94 -2.57
CA VAL A 76 -7.01 2.33 -2.36
C VAL A 76 -6.10 1.09 -2.31
N PHE A 77 -6.47 0.06 -1.56
CA PHE A 77 -5.69 -1.19 -1.50
C PHE A 77 -5.67 -1.92 -2.85
N LEU A 78 -6.80 -2.01 -3.56
CA LEU A 78 -6.86 -2.67 -4.87
C LEU A 78 -6.06 -1.90 -5.93
N ALA A 79 -6.17 -0.57 -5.96
CA ALA A 79 -5.38 0.27 -6.86
C ALA A 79 -3.88 0.16 -6.55
N SER A 80 -3.49 0.10 -5.26
CA SER A 80 -2.12 -0.14 -4.84
C SER A 80 -1.61 -1.51 -5.30
N ALA A 81 -2.43 -2.55 -5.19
CA ALA A 81 -2.11 -3.89 -5.68
C ALA A 81 -1.92 -3.90 -7.21
N ALA A 82 -2.80 -3.23 -7.95
CA ALA A 82 -2.69 -3.10 -9.39
C ALA A 82 -1.42 -2.35 -9.80
N SER A 83 -1.07 -1.25 -9.10
CA SER A 83 0.14 -0.47 -9.37
C SER A 83 1.42 -1.29 -9.15
N LEU A 84 1.53 -2.04 -8.05
CA LEU A 84 2.71 -2.87 -7.77
C LEU A 84 2.74 -4.19 -8.58
N SER A 85 1.66 -4.57 -9.25
CA SER A 85 1.67 -5.70 -10.18
C SER A 85 2.25 -5.36 -11.55
N LEU A 86 2.33 -4.07 -11.93
CA LEU A 86 2.83 -3.63 -13.24
C LEU A 86 4.22 -4.17 -13.58
N PRO A 87 5.25 -4.16 -12.69
CA PRO A 87 6.55 -4.72 -13.01
C PRO A 87 6.50 -6.20 -13.39
N ILE A 88 5.55 -6.96 -12.85
CA ILE A 88 5.38 -8.39 -13.16
C ILE A 88 4.88 -8.55 -14.59
N PHE A 89 3.85 -7.79 -14.97
CA PHE A 89 3.25 -7.88 -16.30
C PHE A 89 4.16 -7.32 -17.39
N VAL A 90 4.83 -6.22 -17.11
CA VAL A 90 5.76 -5.58 -18.06
C VAL A 90 6.90 -6.55 -18.40
N ASN A 91 7.48 -7.23 -17.41
CA ASN A 91 8.54 -8.21 -17.63
C ASN A 91 8.08 -9.46 -18.43
N MET A 92 6.77 -9.71 -18.55
CA MET A 92 6.23 -10.82 -19.36
C MET A 92 5.97 -10.42 -20.82
N LEU A 93 5.95 -9.13 -21.14
CA LEU A 93 5.71 -8.65 -22.49
C LEU A 93 7.04 -8.44 -23.23
N PRO A 94 7.17 -8.90 -24.50
CA PRO A 94 8.36 -8.67 -25.30
C PRO A 94 8.34 -7.21 -25.81
N PHE A 95 8.89 -6.29 -25.04
CA PHE A 95 9.13 -4.93 -25.52
C PHE A 95 10.43 -4.84 -26.33
N PRO A 96 10.49 -4.02 -27.38
CA PRO A 96 11.72 -3.82 -28.14
C PRO A 96 12.76 -3.13 -27.26
N GLN A 97 13.90 -3.77 -27.09
CA GLN A 97 15.06 -3.22 -26.37
C GLN A 97 15.63 -2.05 -27.17
N THR A 98 15.26 -0.85 -26.81
CA THR A 98 15.86 0.36 -27.38
C THR A 98 17.15 0.65 -26.63
N ALA A 99 18.28 0.34 -27.23
CA ALA A 99 19.59 0.73 -26.72
C ALA A 99 19.72 2.27 -26.77
N GLY A 100 19.50 2.93 -25.64
CA GLY A 100 19.63 4.37 -25.49
C GLY A 100 19.88 4.77 -24.04
N ASN A 101 20.53 5.91 -23.84
CA ASN A 101 20.83 6.49 -22.52
C ASN A 101 19.58 7.05 -21.78
N SER A 102 18.38 6.67 -22.19
CA SER A 102 17.12 7.14 -21.60
C SER A 102 16.34 5.96 -21.04
N ILE A 103 15.52 6.24 -20.02
CA ILE A 103 14.60 5.26 -19.42
C ILE A 103 13.76 4.64 -20.54
N THR A 104 13.81 3.32 -20.66
CA THR A 104 13.02 2.55 -21.64
C THR A 104 11.52 2.78 -21.45
N LEU A 105 10.71 2.51 -22.49
CA LEU A 105 9.25 2.60 -22.38
C LEU A 105 8.71 1.73 -21.23
N GLU A 106 9.31 0.57 -21.04
CA GLU A 106 9.03 -0.33 -19.90
C GLU A 106 9.25 0.38 -18.56
N GLY A 107 10.42 1.00 -18.39
CA GLY A 107 10.75 1.77 -17.19
C GLY A 107 9.80 2.94 -16.94
N GLN A 108 9.33 3.61 -18.00
CA GLN A 108 8.36 4.70 -17.87
C GLN A 108 7.00 4.20 -17.39
N ILE A 109 6.52 3.07 -17.88
CA ILE A 109 5.25 2.44 -17.43
C ILE A 109 5.38 2.01 -15.97
N ILE A 110 6.48 1.37 -15.60
CA ILE A 110 6.75 0.96 -14.22
C ILE A 110 6.83 2.19 -13.30
N MET A 111 7.53 3.24 -13.73
CA MET A 111 7.63 4.49 -12.98
C MET A 111 6.27 5.15 -12.75
N LEU A 112 5.41 5.17 -13.77
CA LEU A 112 4.03 5.68 -13.62
C LEU A 112 3.26 4.88 -12.57
N GLY A 113 3.38 3.55 -12.58
CA GLY A 113 2.80 2.69 -11.55
C GLY A 113 3.30 3.03 -10.15
N PHE A 114 4.59 3.29 -10.01
CA PHE A 114 5.20 3.67 -8.72
C PHE A 114 4.73 5.05 -8.24
N LEU A 115 4.55 6.00 -9.14
CA LEU A 115 3.98 7.31 -8.80
C LEU A 115 2.53 7.21 -8.33
N VAL A 116 1.73 6.36 -8.99
CA VAL A 116 0.34 6.07 -8.55
C VAL A 116 0.36 5.41 -7.18
N PHE A 117 1.23 4.43 -6.96
CA PHE A 117 1.36 3.77 -5.66
C PHE A 117 1.72 4.77 -4.54
N GLU A 118 2.70 5.65 -4.75
CA GLU A 118 3.08 6.67 -3.77
C GLU A 118 1.95 7.68 -3.51
N GLY A 119 1.18 8.06 -4.53
CA GLY A 119 -0.03 8.85 -4.34
C GLY A 119 -1.05 8.15 -3.45
N LEU A 120 -1.21 6.83 -3.62
CA LEU A 120 -2.09 6.01 -2.78
C LEU A 120 -1.55 5.84 -1.35
N VAL A 121 -0.23 5.78 -1.16
CA VAL A 121 0.42 5.85 0.17
C VAL A 121 0.06 7.17 0.87
N GLY A 122 0.06 8.28 0.12
CA GLY A 122 -0.38 9.59 0.61
C GLY A 122 -1.84 9.59 1.08
N ILE A 123 -2.74 8.89 0.37
CA ILE A 123 -4.14 8.75 0.79
C ILE A 123 -4.26 7.82 1.99
N PHE A 124 -3.47 6.76 2.04
CA PHE A 124 -3.53 5.73 3.08
C PHE A 124 -3.30 6.30 4.48
N TRP A 125 -2.25 7.08 4.70
CA TRP A 125 -1.85 7.51 6.05
C TRP A 125 -2.91 8.31 6.78
N PRO A 126 -3.46 9.43 6.25
CA PRO A 126 -4.50 10.20 6.95
C PRO A 126 -5.78 9.39 7.15
N SER A 127 -6.17 8.58 6.16
CA SER A 127 -7.37 7.76 6.22
C SER A 127 -7.26 6.68 7.28
N MET A 128 -6.12 6.00 7.35
CA MET A 128 -5.84 4.98 8.37
C MET A 128 -5.76 5.60 9.78
N MET A 129 -5.15 6.77 9.91
CA MET A 129 -5.14 7.51 11.20
C MET A 129 -6.55 7.84 11.68
N LYS A 130 -7.44 8.26 10.79
CA LYS A 130 -8.85 8.51 11.12
C LYS A 130 -9.57 7.24 11.56
N MET A 131 -9.41 6.15 10.81
CA MET A 131 -9.99 4.84 11.18
C MET A 131 -9.47 4.37 12.54
N ARG A 132 -8.16 4.47 12.79
CA ARG A 132 -7.57 4.11 14.09
C ARG A 132 -8.14 4.93 15.24
N ALA A 133 -8.32 6.23 15.05
CA ALA A 133 -8.92 7.11 16.06
C ALA A 133 -10.37 6.71 16.35
N THR A 134 -11.10 6.25 15.34
CA THR A 134 -12.51 5.82 15.49
C THR A 134 -12.64 4.46 16.15
N TYR A 135 -11.76 3.49 15.81
CA TYR A 135 -11.94 2.07 16.18
C TYR A 135 -11.09 1.62 17.38
N VAL A 136 -10.01 2.34 17.72
CA VAL A 136 -9.09 1.91 18.77
C VAL A 136 -8.95 2.99 19.84
N PRO A 137 -9.31 2.68 21.12
CA PRO A 137 -9.06 3.58 22.24
C PRO A 137 -7.58 3.97 22.34
N GLU A 138 -7.31 5.19 22.80
CA GLU A 138 -5.93 5.72 22.87
C GLU A 138 -5.00 4.88 23.73
N GLU A 139 -5.50 4.38 24.84
CA GLU A 139 -4.74 3.62 25.84
C GLU A 139 -4.07 2.35 25.29
N ILE A 140 -4.73 1.66 24.34
CA ILE A 140 -4.26 0.38 23.79
C ILE A 140 -3.86 0.46 22.33
N ARG A 141 -3.95 1.64 21.70
CA ARG A 141 -3.74 1.84 20.26
C ARG A 141 -2.35 1.41 19.82
N SER A 142 -1.31 1.82 20.52
CA SER A 142 0.08 1.47 20.21
C SER A 142 0.32 -0.03 20.34
N THR A 143 -0.18 -0.64 21.41
CA THR A 143 0.01 -2.07 21.67
C THR A 143 -0.64 -2.93 20.60
N VAL A 144 -1.89 -2.64 20.25
CA VAL A 144 -2.62 -3.39 19.22
C VAL A 144 -1.94 -3.26 17.86
N MET A 145 -1.52 -2.04 17.47
CA MET A 145 -0.86 -1.84 16.17
C MET A 145 0.49 -2.54 16.12
N ASN A 146 1.30 -2.46 17.18
CA ASN A 146 2.62 -3.09 17.22
C ASN A 146 2.55 -4.62 17.24
N CYS A 147 1.51 -5.20 17.82
CA CYS A 147 1.30 -6.66 17.84
C CYS A 147 1.30 -7.26 16.43
N PHE A 148 0.74 -6.55 15.44
CA PHE A 148 0.74 -6.99 14.04
C PHE A 148 1.94 -6.49 13.25
N ARG A 149 2.40 -5.27 13.53
CA ARG A 149 3.50 -4.63 12.82
C ARG A 149 4.84 -5.35 13.06
N ILE A 150 5.14 -5.75 14.30
CA ILE A 150 6.41 -6.39 14.63
C ILE A 150 6.63 -7.70 13.87
N PRO A 151 5.73 -8.71 13.93
CA PRO A 151 5.97 -9.98 13.23
C PRO A 151 6.01 -9.81 11.71
N LEU A 152 5.19 -8.91 11.15
CA LEU A 152 5.17 -8.71 9.71
C LEU A 152 6.41 -7.98 9.21
N ASN A 153 6.88 -6.96 9.92
CA ASN A 153 8.13 -6.27 9.59
C ASN A 153 9.35 -7.20 9.77
N LEU A 154 9.35 -8.06 10.78
CA LEU A 154 10.39 -9.07 10.93
C LEU A 154 10.40 -10.02 9.72
N PHE A 155 9.25 -10.46 9.25
CA PHE A 155 9.13 -11.26 8.03
C PHE A 155 9.69 -10.52 6.80
N VAL A 156 9.33 -9.25 6.62
CA VAL A 156 9.88 -8.40 5.53
C VAL A 156 11.40 -8.28 5.64
N CYS A 157 11.96 -8.06 6.84
CA CYS A 157 13.39 -8.02 7.05
C CYS A 157 14.08 -9.34 6.63
N ILE A 158 13.50 -10.49 6.97
CA ILE A 158 14.04 -11.80 6.58
C ILE A 158 14.02 -11.96 5.05
N VAL A 159 12.93 -11.58 4.39
CA VAL A 159 12.80 -11.63 2.93
C VAL A 159 13.83 -10.71 2.26
N LEU A 160 13.96 -9.48 2.75
CA LEU A 160 14.92 -8.51 2.19
C LEU A 160 16.38 -8.89 2.46
N TYR A 161 16.67 -9.51 3.58
CA TYR A 161 18.01 -10.06 3.86
C TYR A 161 18.41 -11.13 2.84
N ASN A 162 17.44 -11.91 2.36
CA ASN A 162 17.64 -12.95 1.36
C ASN A 162 17.25 -12.49 -0.06
N VAL A 163 17.26 -11.17 -0.33
CA VAL A 163 16.80 -10.60 -1.61
C VAL A 163 17.49 -11.21 -2.84
N ALA A 164 18.76 -11.57 -2.73
CA ALA A 164 19.53 -12.19 -3.81
C ALA A 164 19.02 -13.60 -4.21
N LEU A 165 18.26 -14.27 -3.34
CA LEU A 165 17.70 -15.59 -3.60
C LEU A 165 16.35 -15.53 -4.33
N PHE A 166 15.66 -14.38 -4.29
CA PHE A 166 14.32 -14.22 -4.85
C PHE A 166 14.37 -13.37 -6.11
N PRO A 167 13.70 -13.78 -7.19
CA PRO A 167 13.54 -12.92 -8.36
C PRO A 167 12.68 -11.70 -8.02
N LEU A 168 13.01 -10.57 -8.62
CA LEU A 168 12.32 -9.29 -8.39
C LEU A 168 10.79 -9.41 -8.58
N SER A 169 10.36 -10.17 -9.59
CA SER A 169 8.94 -10.45 -9.86
C SER A 169 8.23 -11.16 -8.71
N ALA A 170 8.89 -12.10 -8.02
CA ALA A 170 8.32 -12.78 -6.87
C ALA A 170 8.15 -11.84 -5.68
N MET A 171 9.04 -10.89 -5.50
CA MET A 171 8.94 -9.89 -4.43
C MET A 171 7.79 -8.91 -4.68
N PHE A 172 7.59 -8.45 -5.93
CA PHE A 172 6.43 -7.65 -6.30
C PHE A 172 5.12 -8.44 -6.19
N ALA A 173 5.14 -9.74 -6.52
CA ALA A 173 3.98 -10.63 -6.32
C ALA A 173 3.62 -10.74 -4.83
N MET A 174 4.60 -10.86 -3.95
CA MET A 174 4.38 -10.85 -2.50
C MET A 174 3.73 -9.54 -2.03
N CYS A 175 4.25 -8.38 -2.45
CA CYS A 175 3.66 -7.08 -2.14
C CYS A 175 2.21 -6.99 -2.63
N THR A 176 1.94 -7.43 -3.85
CA THR A 176 0.59 -7.47 -4.44
C THR A 176 -0.35 -8.34 -3.62
N LEU A 177 0.10 -9.53 -3.19
CA LEU A 177 -0.69 -10.43 -2.34
C LEU A 177 -1.01 -9.80 -0.96
N PHE A 178 -0.06 -9.09 -0.35
CA PHE A 178 -0.30 -8.36 0.89
C PHE A 178 -1.38 -7.29 0.72
N LEU A 179 -1.35 -6.54 -0.37
CA LEU A 179 -2.32 -5.50 -0.67
C LEU A 179 -3.71 -6.06 -0.99
N ILE A 180 -3.80 -7.19 -1.70
CA ILE A 180 -5.05 -7.91 -1.92
C ILE A 180 -5.61 -8.44 -0.59
N GLY A 181 -4.75 -8.98 0.28
CA GLY A 181 -5.13 -9.39 1.63
C GLY A 181 -5.68 -8.23 2.46
N ALA A 182 -5.04 -7.05 2.40
CA ALA A 182 -5.52 -5.84 3.05
C ALA A 182 -6.89 -5.40 2.50
N ALA A 183 -7.08 -5.43 1.17
CA ALA A 183 -8.37 -5.13 0.54
C ALA A 183 -9.49 -6.09 0.97
N TYR A 184 -9.18 -7.38 1.10
CA TYR A 184 -10.13 -8.38 1.58
C TYR A 184 -10.54 -8.11 3.04
N LEU A 185 -9.58 -7.81 3.92
CA LEU A 185 -9.86 -7.48 5.31
C LEU A 185 -10.68 -6.19 5.43
N GLN A 186 -10.38 -5.18 4.59
CA GLN A 186 -11.13 -3.93 4.52
C GLN A 186 -12.59 -4.17 4.14
N ARG A 187 -12.85 -5.00 3.12
CA ARG A 187 -14.22 -5.37 2.73
C ARG A 187 -14.96 -6.06 3.86
N LYS A 188 -14.29 -6.93 4.62
CA LYS A 188 -14.89 -7.58 5.81
C LYS A 188 -15.25 -6.56 6.88
N LEU A 189 -14.37 -5.59 7.14
CA LEU A 189 -14.63 -4.52 8.09
C LEU A 189 -15.82 -3.65 7.64
N GLU A 190 -15.88 -3.26 6.37
CA GLU A 190 -16.97 -2.47 5.81
C GLU A 190 -18.33 -3.18 5.97
N ILE A 191 -18.43 -4.46 5.63
CA ILE A 191 -19.67 -5.25 5.77
C ILE A 191 -20.13 -5.29 7.22
N ILE A 192 -19.21 -5.48 8.17
CA ILE A 192 -19.53 -5.55 9.59
C ILE A 192 -20.01 -4.20 10.13
N THR A 193 -19.40 -3.10 9.66
CA THR A 193 -19.75 -1.75 10.10
C THR A 193 -20.95 -1.16 9.37
N ALA A 194 -21.32 -1.71 8.20
CA ALA A 194 -22.49 -1.29 7.44
C ALA A 194 -23.80 -1.91 7.99
N VAL A 195 -23.74 -2.98 8.77
CA VAL A 195 -24.93 -3.54 9.45
C VAL A 195 -25.37 -2.53 10.52
N PRO A 196 -26.56 -1.88 10.38
CA PRO A 196 -26.97 -0.87 11.33
C PRO A 196 -27.12 -1.46 12.72
N GLN A 197 -26.80 -0.67 13.75
CA GLN A 197 -27.20 -0.90 15.14
C GLN A 197 -28.73 -0.79 15.31
N GLN A 198 -29.50 -1.54 14.53
CA GLN A 198 -30.98 -1.56 14.62
C GLN A 198 -31.49 -2.41 15.78
N THR A 199 -30.62 -2.92 16.67
CA THR A 199 -31.06 -3.83 17.74
C THR A 199 -30.77 -3.30 19.16
N GLN A 200 -30.60 -1.98 19.32
CA GLN A 200 -30.49 -1.39 20.68
C GLN A 200 -31.59 -0.35 20.98
N SER A 201 -32.75 -0.48 20.36
CA SER A 201 -33.96 0.24 20.77
C SER A 201 -35.10 -0.76 21.02
N ILE A 202 -34.98 -1.52 22.07
CA ILE A 202 -36.13 -2.17 22.74
C ILE A 202 -36.01 -1.80 24.21
N PRO A 203 -37.06 -1.18 24.76
CA PRO A 203 -37.09 -0.58 26.11
C PRO A 203 -36.91 -1.54 27.22
#